data_1ab455ece60b3e059a8b3035f2f1d930
#
_entry.id   1ab455ece60b3e059a8b3035f2f1d930
#
_cell.length_a   1.000
_cell.length_b   1.000
_cell.length_c   1.000
_cell.angle_alpha   90.00
_cell.angle_beta   90.00
_cell.angle_gamma   90.00
#
_symmetry.space_group_name_H-M   'P 1'
#
loop_
_entity.id
_entity.type
_entity.pdbx_description
1 polymer ?
#
loop_
_entity_poly.entity_id
_entity_poly.type
_entity_poly.pdbx_seq_one_letter_code
_entity_poly.pdbx_strand_id
1 'polypeptide(L)'
;MSLLLPSSTIVLDLKFVSLFKRIMNKTKLNNLQASLAANNFKKVIPDQESALKLLSEKKWHNGFVCSKCNSTNYCRGKSSYSRRCTRCKKIESATANTIFHRCKIPINNAMEIAYLVCNVSAISSYEISRQLDIRHMTCYGFQKKVLNCMDGKSEEDLLQNILEQVQGEVSRL
;
A
#
# COMPACT_ATOMS: atom_id res chain seq x y z
N MET A 1 -4.42 46.81 52.45
CA MET A 1 -3.48 45.90 51.76
C MET A 1 -4.28 45.16 50.70
N SER A 2 -4.25 45.66 49.47
CA SER A 2 -4.97 45.10 48.35
C SER A 2 -3.98 44.28 47.54
N LEU A 3 -4.18 42.95 47.49
CA LEU A 3 -3.40 42.04 46.67
C LEU A 3 -4.00 42.03 45.26
N LEU A 4 -3.32 42.66 44.32
CA LEU A 4 -3.56 42.58 42.90
C LEU A 4 -3.04 41.25 42.38
N LEU A 5 -3.93 40.38 41.88
CA LEU A 5 -3.61 39.18 41.13
C LEU A 5 -3.15 39.60 39.73
N PRO A 6 -2.05 39.06 39.20
CA PRO A 6 -1.66 39.33 37.81
C PRO A 6 -2.57 38.58 36.85
N SER A 7 -3.26 39.32 36.01
CA SER A 7 -3.98 38.81 34.85
C SER A 7 -2.98 38.21 33.83
N SER A 8 -2.73 36.92 33.91
CA SER A 8 -1.99 36.20 32.87
C SER A 8 -2.88 36.06 31.63
N THR A 9 -2.94 37.10 30.84
CA THR A 9 -3.47 37.06 29.50
C THR A 9 -2.53 36.17 28.68
N ILE A 10 -2.96 34.93 28.43
CA ILE A 10 -2.30 34.05 27.48
C ILE A 10 -2.48 34.69 26.11
N VAL A 11 -1.53 35.49 25.70
CA VAL A 11 -1.40 35.95 24.31
C VAL A 11 -1.03 34.72 23.50
N LEU A 12 -2.05 34.02 23.01
CA LEU A 12 -1.85 32.94 22.02
C LEU A 12 -1.15 33.60 20.83
N ASP A 13 0.13 33.25 20.65
CA ASP A 13 0.96 33.82 19.61
C ASP A 13 0.26 33.59 18.24
N LEU A 14 -0.08 34.68 17.56
CA LEU A 14 -0.74 34.68 16.25
C LEU A 14 0.01 33.81 15.25
N LYS A 15 1.33 33.67 15.40
CA LYS A 15 2.16 32.75 14.61
C LYS A 15 1.83 31.28 14.90
N PHE A 16 1.59 30.94 16.18
CA PHE A 16 1.20 29.60 16.57
C PHE A 16 -0.18 29.23 16.02
N VAL A 17 -1.14 30.16 16.10
CA VAL A 17 -2.49 29.95 15.53
C VAL A 17 -2.44 29.83 14.01
N SER A 18 -1.62 30.60 13.31
CA SER A 18 -1.46 30.52 11.86
C SER A 18 -0.80 29.22 11.42
N LEU A 19 0.24 28.80 12.16
CA LEU A 19 0.92 27.51 11.93
C LEU A 19 -0.03 26.34 12.19
N PHE A 20 -0.81 26.36 13.25
CA PHE A 20 -1.80 25.34 13.58
C PHE A 20 -2.87 25.22 12.49
N LYS A 21 -3.42 26.33 12.01
CA LYS A 21 -4.37 26.38 10.88
C LYS A 21 -3.75 25.79 9.62
N ARG A 22 -2.48 26.09 9.34
CA ARG A 22 -1.76 25.57 8.15
C ARG A 22 -1.56 24.07 8.25
N ILE A 23 -1.20 23.53 9.41
CA ILE A 23 -1.06 22.10 9.68
C ILE A 23 -2.42 21.40 9.55
N MET A 24 -3.48 21.94 10.15
CA MET A 24 -4.84 21.38 10.07
C MET A 24 -5.35 21.33 8.63
N ASN A 25 -5.12 22.39 7.84
CA ASN A 25 -5.51 22.41 6.43
C ASN A 25 -4.72 21.38 5.61
N LYS A 26 -3.43 21.20 5.87
CA LYS A 26 -2.59 20.20 5.20
C LYS A 26 -3.07 18.77 5.52
N THR A 27 -3.38 18.48 6.77
CA THR A 27 -3.91 17.16 7.17
C THR A 27 -5.25 16.87 6.50
N LYS A 28 -6.17 17.86 6.49
CA LYS A 28 -7.48 17.72 5.83
C LYS A 28 -7.33 17.48 4.32
N LEU A 29 -6.41 18.17 3.67
CA LEU A 29 -6.12 17.98 2.24
C LEU A 29 -5.54 16.59 1.97
N ASN A 30 -4.60 16.13 2.79
CA ASN A 30 -4.03 14.78 2.64
C ASN A 30 -5.10 13.69 2.83
N ASN A 31 -6.02 13.85 3.79
CA ASN A 31 -7.10 12.90 4.00
C ASN A 31 -8.07 12.85 2.81
N LEU A 32 -8.37 13.99 2.19
CA LEU A 32 -9.19 14.04 0.99
C LEU A 32 -8.49 13.37 -0.20
N GLN A 33 -7.21 13.63 -0.40
CA GLN A 33 -6.40 12.98 -1.43
C GLN A 33 -6.34 11.47 -1.22
N ALA A 34 -6.16 11.02 0.02
CA ALA A 34 -6.16 9.60 0.37
C ALA A 34 -7.50 8.92 0.04
N SER A 35 -8.62 9.56 0.38
CA SER A 35 -9.95 9.04 0.09
C SER A 35 -10.24 8.95 -1.43
N LEU A 36 -9.82 9.95 -2.20
CA LEU A 36 -9.94 9.93 -3.65
C LEU A 36 -9.08 8.83 -4.27
N ALA A 37 -7.82 8.71 -3.82
CA ALA A 37 -6.91 7.68 -4.29
C ALA A 37 -7.45 6.27 -3.98
N ALA A 38 -7.97 6.04 -2.77
CA ALA A 38 -8.58 4.78 -2.37
C ALA A 38 -9.81 4.43 -3.25
N ASN A 39 -10.68 5.40 -3.51
CA ASN A 39 -11.86 5.18 -4.35
C ASN A 39 -11.47 4.85 -5.80
N ASN A 40 -10.47 5.53 -6.34
CA ASN A 40 -9.99 5.26 -7.69
C ASN A 40 -9.32 3.89 -7.78
N PHE A 41 -8.52 3.51 -6.77
CA PHE A 41 -7.92 2.18 -6.68
C PHE A 41 -8.99 1.07 -6.68
N LYS A 42 -10.06 1.22 -5.89
CA LYS A 42 -11.16 0.24 -5.80
C LYS A 42 -11.95 0.08 -7.10
N LYS A 43 -11.99 1.10 -7.96
CA LYS A 43 -12.57 0.96 -9.30
C LYS A 43 -11.74 0.07 -10.21
N VAL A 44 -10.41 0.10 -10.07
CA VAL A 44 -9.47 -0.70 -10.87
C VAL A 44 -9.31 -2.11 -10.27
N ILE A 45 -9.19 -2.21 -8.95
CA ILE A 45 -9.01 -3.49 -8.23
C ILE A 45 -10.11 -3.63 -7.17
N PRO A 46 -11.30 -4.08 -7.58
CA PRO A 46 -12.45 -4.17 -6.68
C PRO A 46 -12.34 -5.32 -5.68
N ASP A 47 -11.66 -6.39 -6.02
CA ASP A 47 -11.65 -7.63 -5.25
C ASP A 47 -10.28 -8.31 -5.18
N GLN A 48 -10.22 -9.37 -4.39
CA GLN A 48 -9.01 -10.16 -4.20
C GLN A 48 -8.61 -10.94 -5.46
N GLU A 49 -9.55 -11.31 -6.30
CA GLU A 49 -9.28 -12.06 -7.52
C GLU A 49 -8.59 -11.18 -8.56
N SER A 50 -9.08 -9.96 -8.78
CA SER A 50 -8.48 -8.93 -9.63
C SER A 50 -7.04 -8.63 -9.19
N ALA A 51 -6.82 -8.49 -7.88
CA ALA A 51 -5.50 -8.26 -7.31
C ALA A 51 -4.54 -9.42 -7.58
N LEU A 52 -4.99 -10.67 -7.37
CA LEU A 52 -4.17 -11.86 -7.65
C LEU A 52 -3.89 -12.04 -9.13
N LYS A 53 -4.85 -11.73 -9.99
CA LYS A 53 -4.69 -11.74 -11.44
C LYS A 53 -3.59 -10.80 -11.87
N LEU A 54 -3.70 -9.52 -11.50
CA LEU A 54 -2.70 -8.51 -11.81
C LEU A 54 -1.31 -8.90 -11.30
N LEU A 55 -1.21 -9.37 -10.05
CA LEU A 55 0.05 -9.80 -9.46
C LEU A 55 0.67 -10.98 -10.22
N SER A 56 -0.14 -11.95 -10.65
CA SER A 56 0.33 -13.11 -11.40
C SER A 56 0.84 -12.74 -12.80
N GLU A 57 0.15 -11.82 -13.46
CA GLU A 57 0.53 -11.30 -14.79
C GLU A 57 1.86 -10.55 -14.70
N LYS A 58 2.02 -9.68 -13.73
CA LYS A 58 3.26 -8.93 -13.53
C LYS A 58 4.42 -9.79 -13.09
N LYS A 59 4.19 -10.71 -12.12
CA LYS A 59 5.24 -11.60 -11.63
C LYS A 59 5.82 -12.50 -12.72
N TRP A 60 5.01 -12.96 -13.62
CA TRP A 60 5.40 -13.91 -14.65
C TRP A 60 5.32 -13.34 -16.07
N HIS A 61 5.42 -12.03 -16.23
CA HIS A 61 5.38 -11.39 -17.55
C HIS A 61 6.52 -11.86 -18.47
N ASN A 62 7.70 -12.14 -17.90
CA ASN A 62 8.85 -12.72 -18.60
C ASN A 62 8.85 -14.26 -18.63
N GLY A 63 7.71 -14.90 -18.31
CA GLY A 63 7.61 -16.36 -18.20
C GLY A 63 7.83 -16.87 -16.77
N PHE A 64 7.59 -18.17 -16.61
CA PHE A 64 7.76 -18.86 -15.32
C PHE A 64 9.16 -19.44 -15.22
N VAL A 65 9.84 -19.21 -14.10
CA VAL A 65 11.07 -19.90 -13.74
C VAL A 65 10.90 -20.46 -12.33
N CYS A 66 11.04 -21.79 -12.22
CA CYS A 66 10.90 -22.47 -10.93
C CYS A 66 12.00 -22.08 -9.97
N SER A 67 11.68 -21.51 -8.81
CA SER A 67 12.64 -21.12 -7.77
C SER A 67 13.35 -22.30 -7.06
N LYS A 68 13.05 -23.57 -7.42
CA LYS A 68 13.73 -24.76 -6.88
C LYS A 68 14.67 -25.43 -7.88
N CYS A 69 14.29 -25.49 -9.16
CA CYS A 69 15.03 -26.29 -10.15
C CYS A 69 15.25 -25.57 -11.50
N ASN A 70 14.94 -24.28 -11.54
CA ASN A 70 15.09 -23.39 -12.70
C ASN A 70 14.41 -23.85 -13.99
N SER A 71 13.50 -24.85 -13.91
CA SER A 71 12.68 -25.28 -15.05
C SER A 71 11.66 -24.22 -15.42
N THR A 72 11.45 -23.99 -16.68
CA THR A 72 10.46 -23.02 -17.20
C THR A 72 9.09 -23.65 -17.45
N ASN A 73 9.00 -25.00 -17.49
CA ASN A 73 7.75 -25.69 -17.74
C ASN A 73 6.88 -25.76 -16.48
N TYR A 74 5.62 -25.35 -16.63
CA TYR A 74 4.65 -25.37 -15.55
C TYR A 74 3.27 -25.81 -16.03
N CYS A 75 2.43 -26.22 -15.09
CA CYS A 75 0.99 -26.39 -15.24
C CYS A 75 0.26 -25.57 -14.17
N ARG A 76 -1.05 -25.42 -14.29
CA ARG A 76 -1.88 -24.75 -13.30
C ARG A 76 -1.72 -25.41 -11.93
N GLY A 77 -1.54 -24.61 -10.90
CA GLY A 77 -1.48 -25.09 -9.52
C GLY A 77 -2.86 -25.32 -8.91
N LYS A 78 -2.90 -25.66 -7.60
CA LYS A 78 -4.15 -25.96 -6.89
C LYS A 78 -5.03 -24.72 -6.70
N SER A 79 -4.45 -23.57 -6.42
CA SER A 79 -5.18 -22.30 -6.26
C SER A 79 -5.18 -21.48 -7.55
N SER A 80 -6.17 -20.60 -7.70
CA SER A 80 -6.20 -19.63 -8.79
C SER A 80 -4.89 -18.84 -8.80
N TYR A 81 -4.37 -18.52 -9.99
CA TYR A 81 -3.13 -17.75 -10.15
C TYR A 81 -1.90 -18.38 -9.46
N SER A 82 -1.84 -19.70 -9.30
CA SER A 82 -0.65 -20.43 -8.88
C SER A 82 -0.11 -21.30 -10.02
N ARG A 83 1.21 -21.48 -10.06
CA ARG A 83 1.90 -22.31 -11.05
C ARG A 83 2.61 -23.48 -10.37
N ARG A 84 2.51 -24.67 -10.96
CA ARG A 84 3.18 -25.87 -10.48
C ARG A 84 4.24 -26.29 -11.49
N CYS A 85 5.48 -26.36 -11.05
CA CYS A 85 6.57 -26.87 -11.88
C CYS A 85 6.30 -28.31 -12.30
N THR A 86 6.40 -28.64 -13.59
CA THR A 86 6.19 -30.00 -14.09
C THR A 86 7.35 -30.93 -13.70
N ARG A 87 8.57 -30.40 -13.52
CA ARG A 87 9.77 -31.15 -13.19
C ARG A 87 9.82 -31.52 -11.69
N CYS A 88 9.87 -30.55 -10.80
CA CYS A 88 10.07 -30.78 -9.36
C CYS A 88 8.77 -30.74 -8.54
N LYS A 89 7.62 -30.52 -9.19
CA LYS A 89 6.27 -30.44 -8.57
C LYS A 89 6.08 -29.33 -7.56
N LYS A 90 7.08 -28.41 -7.36
CA LYS A 90 6.93 -27.24 -6.51
C LYS A 90 5.79 -26.36 -7.00
N ILE A 91 4.89 -25.98 -6.06
CA ILE A 91 3.82 -25.02 -6.31
C ILE A 91 4.31 -23.65 -5.87
N GLU A 92 4.08 -22.64 -6.70
CA GLU A 92 4.39 -21.25 -6.43
C GLU A 92 3.14 -20.39 -6.62
N SER A 93 2.76 -19.65 -5.59
CA SER A 93 1.64 -18.70 -5.65
C SER A 93 2.07 -17.37 -6.27
N ALA A 94 1.12 -16.58 -6.74
CA ALA A 94 1.40 -15.24 -7.22
C ALA A 94 2.09 -14.37 -6.14
N THR A 95 1.71 -14.52 -4.87
CA THR A 95 2.28 -13.77 -3.73
C THR A 95 3.64 -14.29 -3.24
N ALA A 96 4.04 -15.53 -3.60
CA ALA A 96 5.30 -16.10 -3.14
C ALA A 96 6.50 -15.30 -3.66
N ASN A 97 7.49 -15.04 -2.80
CA ASN A 97 8.68 -14.25 -3.13
C ASN A 97 8.35 -12.84 -3.64
N THR A 98 7.33 -12.20 -3.08
CA THR A 98 6.98 -10.79 -3.30
C THR A 98 6.78 -10.09 -1.97
N ILE A 99 6.66 -8.77 -1.96
CA ILE A 99 6.35 -8.01 -0.75
C ILE A 99 5.04 -8.48 -0.09
N PHE A 100 4.16 -9.12 -0.87
CA PHE A 100 2.89 -9.69 -0.40
C PHE A 100 3.03 -11.11 0.16
N HIS A 101 4.25 -11.67 0.22
CA HIS A 101 4.47 -13.01 0.75
C HIS A 101 4.03 -13.10 2.22
N ARG A 102 3.22 -14.11 2.54
CA ARG A 102 2.65 -14.35 3.89
C ARG A 102 1.92 -13.14 4.48
N CYS A 103 1.35 -12.30 3.62
CA CYS A 103 0.54 -11.19 4.07
C CYS A 103 -0.70 -11.70 4.83
N LYS A 104 -0.95 -11.13 6.02
CA LYS A 104 -2.09 -11.51 6.88
C LYS A 104 -3.38 -10.77 6.52
N ILE A 105 -3.28 -9.74 5.69
CA ILE A 105 -4.41 -8.96 5.19
C ILE A 105 -4.77 -9.41 3.77
N PRO A 106 -6.02 -9.23 3.33
CA PRO A 106 -6.43 -9.51 1.95
C PRO A 106 -5.51 -8.82 0.95
N ILE A 107 -5.22 -9.48 -0.16
CA ILE A 107 -4.22 -8.99 -1.12
C ILE A 107 -4.62 -7.67 -1.79
N ASN A 108 -5.91 -7.46 -2.05
CA ASN A 108 -6.44 -6.19 -2.55
C ASN A 108 -6.17 -5.04 -1.57
N ASN A 109 -6.41 -5.26 -0.26
CA ASN A 109 -6.13 -4.27 0.78
C ASN A 109 -4.62 -4.01 0.92
N ALA A 110 -3.79 -5.05 0.79
CA ALA A 110 -2.33 -4.88 0.80
C ALA A 110 -1.84 -4.05 -0.40
N MET A 111 -2.39 -4.28 -1.59
CA MET A 111 -2.12 -3.47 -2.77
C MET A 111 -2.64 -2.03 -2.63
N GLU A 112 -3.83 -1.85 -2.02
CA GLU A 112 -4.38 -0.52 -1.74
C GLU A 112 -3.47 0.26 -0.77
N ILE A 113 -2.95 -0.38 0.28
CA ILE A 113 -1.97 0.25 1.18
C ILE A 113 -0.72 0.67 0.39
N ALA A 114 -0.17 -0.22 -0.44
CA ALA A 114 1.00 0.11 -1.26
C ALA A 114 0.72 1.30 -2.18
N TYR A 115 -0.43 1.30 -2.85
CA TYR A 115 -0.86 2.39 -3.72
C TYR A 115 -0.99 3.72 -2.98
N LEU A 116 -1.63 3.73 -1.81
CA LEU A 116 -1.80 4.93 -0.98
C LEU A 116 -0.46 5.47 -0.48
N VAL A 117 0.44 4.60 -0.03
CA VAL A 117 1.77 5.00 0.47
C VAL A 117 2.61 5.66 -0.62
N CYS A 118 2.49 5.19 -1.87
CA CYS A 118 3.28 5.71 -2.99
C CYS A 118 2.68 6.98 -3.62
N ASN A 119 1.35 7.14 -3.58
CA ASN A 119 0.66 8.24 -4.29
C ASN A 119 0.20 9.37 -3.38
N VAL A 120 0.12 9.15 -2.07
CA VAL A 120 -0.32 10.18 -1.11
C VAL A 120 0.84 10.59 -0.22
N SER A 121 1.27 11.85 -0.37
CA SER A 121 2.40 12.37 0.42
C SER A 121 2.13 12.26 1.93
N ALA A 122 3.05 11.61 2.65
CA ALA A 122 3.06 11.50 4.10
C ALA A 122 1.73 10.97 4.70
N ILE A 123 1.08 10.01 4.03
CA ILE A 123 -0.11 9.36 4.59
C ILE A 123 0.24 8.64 5.90
N SER A 124 -0.56 8.84 6.94
CA SER A 124 -0.33 8.18 8.21
C SER A 124 -0.95 6.77 8.23
N SER A 125 -0.30 5.85 8.97
CA SER A 125 -0.85 4.50 9.16
C SER A 125 -2.20 4.48 9.90
N TYR A 126 -2.51 5.52 10.68
CA TYR A 126 -3.82 5.72 11.29
C TYR A 126 -4.90 6.01 10.26
N GLU A 127 -4.59 6.85 9.27
CA GLU A 127 -5.52 7.18 8.19
C GLU A 127 -5.79 5.94 7.34
N ILE A 128 -4.75 5.19 6.97
CA ILE A 128 -4.89 3.91 6.26
C ILE A 128 -5.75 2.92 7.06
N SER A 129 -5.49 2.77 8.36
CA SER A 129 -6.24 1.92 9.28
C SER A 129 -7.73 2.26 9.29
N ARG A 130 -8.05 3.55 9.34
CA ARG A 130 -9.43 4.05 9.35
C ARG A 130 -10.15 3.83 8.03
N GLN A 131 -9.47 4.03 6.89
CA GLN A 131 -10.06 3.86 5.56
C GLN A 131 -10.33 2.41 5.20
N LEU A 132 -9.46 1.50 5.62
CA LEU A 132 -9.53 0.08 5.28
C LEU A 132 -10.18 -0.79 6.36
N ASP A 133 -10.52 -0.21 7.51
CA ASP A 133 -11.00 -0.94 8.71
C ASP A 133 -10.05 -2.09 9.11
N ILE A 134 -8.75 -1.82 9.10
CA ILE A 134 -7.71 -2.77 9.45
C ILE A 134 -6.96 -2.27 10.69
N ARG A 135 -6.60 -3.18 11.59
CA ARG A 135 -5.84 -2.85 12.80
C ARG A 135 -4.61 -1.99 12.48
N HIS A 136 -4.46 -0.85 13.16
CA HIS A 136 -3.40 0.14 12.95
C HIS A 136 -1.99 -0.48 12.89
N MET A 137 -1.64 -1.36 13.83
CA MET A 137 -0.32 -2.01 13.86
C MET A 137 -0.05 -2.87 12.62
N THR A 138 -1.09 -3.45 12.03
CA THR A 138 -0.97 -4.22 10.77
C THR A 138 -0.71 -3.28 9.59
N CYS A 139 -1.43 -2.17 9.51
CA CYS A 139 -1.20 -1.13 8.51
C CYS A 139 0.21 -0.54 8.63
N TYR A 140 0.62 -0.17 9.84
CA TYR A 140 1.97 0.36 10.10
C TYR A 140 3.07 -0.62 9.67
N GLY A 141 2.96 -1.89 10.06
CA GLY A 141 3.94 -2.90 9.68
C GLY A 141 4.03 -3.11 8.17
N PHE A 142 2.89 -3.09 7.46
CA PHE A 142 2.88 -3.23 6.01
C PHE A 142 3.36 -1.95 5.30
N GLN A 143 2.96 -0.77 5.77
CA GLN A 143 3.46 0.52 5.28
C GLN A 143 4.99 0.59 5.35
N LYS A 144 5.58 0.20 6.50
CA LYS A 144 7.04 0.14 6.66
C LYS A 144 7.70 -0.83 5.67
N LYS A 145 7.04 -1.97 5.39
CA LYS A 145 7.52 -2.93 4.40
C LYS A 145 7.54 -2.34 2.99
N VAL A 146 6.49 -1.60 2.61
CA VAL A 146 6.41 -0.89 1.32
C VAL A 146 7.53 0.15 1.21
N LEU A 147 7.71 1.00 2.23
CA LEU A 147 8.75 2.02 2.24
C LEU A 147 10.15 1.42 2.13
N ASN A 148 10.43 0.33 2.85
CA ASN A 148 11.71 -0.39 2.74
C ASN A 148 11.93 -0.99 1.35
N CYS A 149 10.87 -1.40 0.65
CA CYS A 149 10.94 -1.88 -0.72
C CYS A 149 11.32 -0.74 -1.67
N MET A 150 10.69 0.42 -1.52
CA MET A 150 10.99 1.61 -2.34
C MET A 150 12.40 2.19 -2.13
N ASP A 151 13.01 1.94 -0.96
CA ASP A 151 14.40 2.33 -0.68
C ASP A 151 15.43 1.38 -1.34
N GLY A 152 15.06 0.58 -2.33
CA GLY A 152 15.93 -0.33 -3.08
C GLY A 152 16.41 -1.55 -2.29
N LYS A 153 15.74 -1.90 -1.18
CA LYS A 153 16.15 -3.01 -0.30
C LYS A 153 15.57 -4.38 -0.69
N SER A 154 14.54 -4.44 -1.54
CA SER A 154 13.96 -5.71 -2.02
C SER A 154 12.83 -5.48 -3.05
N GLU A 155 12.77 -6.31 -4.10
CA GLU A 155 11.63 -6.51 -5.02
C GLU A 155 10.93 -5.21 -5.53
N GLU A 156 11.67 -4.11 -5.62
CA GLU A 156 11.19 -2.80 -6.04
C GLU A 156 10.54 -2.84 -7.42
N ASP A 157 11.18 -3.50 -8.39
CA ASP A 157 10.73 -3.55 -9.79
C ASP A 157 9.30 -4.09 -9.93
N LEU A 158 8.96 -5.17 -9.22
CA LEU A 158 7.63 -5.77 -9.30
C LEU A 158 6.55 -4.85 -8.71
N LEU A 159 6.84 -4.23 -7.56
CA LEU A 159 5.93 -3.30 -6.92
C LEU A 159 5.71 -2.08 -7.81
N GLN A 160 6.77 -1.50 -8.34
CA GLN A 160 6.71 -0.35 -9.23
C GLN A 160 5.89 -0.64 -10.48
N ASN A 161 6.14 -1.77 -11.16
CA ASN A 161 5.38 -2.20 -12.33
C ASN A 161 3.88 -2.37 -12.06
N ILE A 162 3.50 -2.83 -10.87
CA ILE A 162 2.10 -2.95 -10.45
C ILE A 162 1.49 -1.56 -10.26
N LEU A 163 2.19 -0.68 -9.55
CA LEU A 163 1.70 0.67 -9.25
C LEU A 163 1.54 1.52 -10.50
N GLU A 164 2.48 1.44 -11.44
CA GLU A 164 2.42 2.13 -12.73
C GLU A 164 1.21 1.68 -13.56
N GLN A 165 0.93 0.38 -13.59
CA GLN A 165 -0.26 -0.11 -14.29
C GLN A 165 -1.54 0.41 -13.65
N VAL A 166 -1.67 0.31 -12.32
CA VAL A 166 -2.84 0.81 -11.59
C VAL A 166 -3.01 2.32 -11.82
N GLN A 167 -1.92 3.08 -11.76
CA GLN A 167 -1.95 4.52 -12.01
C GLN A 167 -2.37 4.84 -13.45
N GLY A 168 -1.90 4.08 -14.43
CA GLY A 168 -2.29 4.23 -15.83
C GLY A 168 -3.77 3.94 -16.06
N GLU A 169 -4.34 2.94 -15.37
CA GLU A 169 -5.76 2.63 -15.43
C GLU A 169 -6.62 3.66 -14.70
N VAL A 170 -6.17 4.15 -13.54
CA VAL A 170 -6.82 5.26 -12.81
C VAL A 170 -6.88 6.53 -13.65
N SER A 171 -5.82 6.82 -14.40
CA SER A 171 -5.76 8.03 -15.26
C SER A 171 -6.70 7.99 -16.48
N ARG A 172 -7.28 6.82 -16.76
CA ARG A 172 -8.26 6.63 -17.85
C ARG A 172 -9.72 6.67 -17.36
N LEU A 173 -9.93 6.74 -16.05
CA LEU A 173 -11.27 6.86 -15.42
C LEU A 173 -11.79 8.29 -15.41
#